data_496f66c673350f8e7c3f0a39ff650e7b
#
_entry.id   496f66c673350f8e7c3f0a39ff650e7b
#
_cell.length_a   1.000
_cell.length_b   1.000
_cell.length_c   1.000
_cell.angle_alpha   90.00
_cell.angle_beta   90.00
_cell.angle_gamma   90.00
#
_symmetry.space_group_name_H-M   'P 1'
#
loop_
_entity.id
_entity.type
_entity.pdbx_description
1 polymer ?
#
loop_
_entity_poly.entity_id
_entity_poly.type
_entity_poly.pdbx_seq_one_letter_code
_entity_poly.pdbx_strand_id
1 'polypeptide(L)'
;MVIQSYIGTRRSGPSGPLLFNYPIFLCLSAVTQLSHPYKLPKSRICWGTQDRYCLNDDQITAAVEGYDIITTGIKDLSTFPEHHTSAYDHYLRAPYLKIEHLDRIIEILKADQPEYAEDADAYLAGRQTCFCNMYVMRKEYFQRYCAWMFPLLMKFAAEWDTARLSQEALRTPGHLSERLFNIWLMHEKRVNPSLKHKQVQCVHFERPERYVSPKLPVADGKGKPVVPVVFAADNNYVPMVTTTVYSMLKNASPDCFYDVVILDTDFTEENKGIMREFFSQFENASLRFAAVAGMVEEYGLQTSNEHISVETYYRFLIQKVLPDYEKVLYLDSDLIIEGDVSQLFETDLGDNLIGAVRDVDYLGNLNMNDGERIEYTEKVLEMKNPYDYFQAGVLIMNLREMRKLYPFTKWLEYAAEPKYIYDDQDILNAHCQGRVTYIDNAWNVMNDCGGRIKKVFTFAPAQVYKDFLAAYANPKIVHYAGFEKPWKPGDCDKSTLYWSYAKQTPFYEQLINIYLGNAVAKAEAAAISWALDPHESAISEDSPLRGPIDKVLPMGTRRREVVKSAARFVQGKK
;
A
#
# COMPACT_ATOMS: atom_id res chain seq x y z
N MET A 1 19.37 8.90 -7.99
CA MET A 1 20.08 9.96 -7.25
C MET A 1 19.07 10.60 -6.32
N VAL A 2 19.07 10.18 -5.06
CA VAL A 2 18.19 10.73 -4.02
C VAL A 2 18.90 11.95 -3.47
N ILE A 3 18.29 13.08 -3.63
CA ILE A 3 18.79 14.32 -3.11
C ILE A 3 17.73 14.86 -2.18
N GLN A 4 17.96 14.66 -0.89
CA GLN A 4 17.08 15.11 0.18
C GLN A 4 17.51 16.49 0.64
N SER A 5 16.63 17.49 0.50
CA SER A 5 16.84 18.79 1.12
C SER A 5 16.14 18.84 2.47
N TYR A 6 16.91 19.01 3.52
CA TYR A 6 16.41 19.40 4.83
C TYR A 6 16.71 20.90 5.04
N ILE A 7 15.67 21.72 5.11
CA ILE A 7 15.70 22.99 5.81
C ILE A 7 14.77 22.82 7.02
N GLY A 8 15.28 22.16 8.04
CA GLY A 8 14.70 22.21 9.37
C GLY A 8 15.20 23.45 10.07
N THR A 9 14.30 24.34 10.47
CA THR A 9 14.59 25.36 11.46
C THR A 9 14.98 24.69 12.79
N ARG A 10 16.26 24.53 13.03
CA ARG A 10 16.78 24.31 14.37
C ARG A 10 17.44 25.57 14.90
N ARG A 11 16.96 25.98 16.06
CA ARG A 11 17.57 27.00 16.92
C ARG A 11 19.02 26.63 17.24
N SER A 12 19.83 27.66 17.28
CA SER A 12 21.25 27.73 17.56
C SER A 12 21.75 26.91 18.74
N GLY A 13 22.78 26.11 18.49
CA GLY A 13 23.78 25.65 19.46
C GLY A 13 25.12 25.54 18.74
N PRO A 14 26.25 25.89 19.40
CA PRO A 14 27.53 26.09 18.73
C PRO A 14 28.29 24.78 18.55
N SER A 15 28.43 24.33 17.32
CA SER A 15 29.49 23.40 16.93
C SER A 15 29.79 23.60 15.43
N GLY A 16 31.06 23.81 15.14
CA GLY A 16 31.60 24.27 13.88
C GLY A 16 31.36 23.36 12.66
N PRO A 17 31.69 23.87 11.46
CA PRO A 17 31.38 23.19 10.22
C PRO A 17 32.29 21.97 10.01
N LEU A 18 31.72 20.80 9.87
CA LEU A 18 32.36 19.62 9.30
C LEU A 18 32.55 19.86 7.79
N LEU A 19 33.77 20.24 7.41
CA LEU A 19 34.25 20.29 6.05
C LEU A 19 34.38 18.88 5.49
N PHE A 20 33.41 18.46 4.67
CA PHE A 20 33.55 17.25 3.85
C PHE A 20 34.46 17.58 2.64
N ASN A 21 35.58 16.91 2.57
CA ASN A 21 36.51 16.94 1.46
C ASN A 21 35.99 16.08 0.27
N TYR A 22 34.88 16.48 -0.35
CA TYR A 22 34.47 15.92 -1.63
C TYR A 22 34.38 17.00 -2.71
N PRO A 23 34.85 16.73 -3.93
CA PRO A 23 34.90 17.73 -5.01
C PRO A 23 33.54 18.02 -5.67
N ILE A 24 32.44 17.48 -5.15
CA ILE A 24 31.09 17.63 -5.72
C ILE A 24 30.16 18.21 -4.67
N PHE A 25 29.59 19.38 -4.97
CA PHE A 25 28.55 20.01 -4.14
C PHE A 25 27.17 19.68 -4.70
N LEU A 26 26.30 19.14 -3.86
CA LEU A 26 24.88 18.98 -4.13
C LEU A 26 24.12 20.18 -3.58
N CYS A 27 23.43 20.92 -4.45
CA CYS A 27 22.51 21.97 -4.01
C CYS A 27 21.09 21.41 -4.04
N LEU A 28 20.43 21.45 -2.90
CA LEU A 28 19.12 20.86 -2.66
C LEU A 28 18.14 21.95 -2.27
N SER A 29 17.11 22.15 -3.07
CA SER A 29 15.95 22.90 -2.63
C SER A 29 14.81 21.96 -2.26
N ALA A 30 14.19 22.22 -1.10
CA ALA A 30 13.01 21.47 -0.66
C ALA A 30 11.85 21.72 -1.63
N VAL A 31 11.39 20.69 -2.29
CA VAL A 31 10.10 20.70 -2.99
C VAL A 31 9.06 20.30 -1.97
N THR A 32 8.42 21.28 -1.34
CA THR A 32 7.15 21.05 -0.68
C THR A 32 6.07 20.87 -1.76
N GLN A 33 5.13 19.99 -1.51
CA GLN A 33 4.01 19.63 -2.36
C GLN A 33 3.52 20.80 -3.23
N LEU A 34 3.87 20.76 -4.52
CA LEU A 34 3.15 21.48 -5.53
C LEU A 34 2.20 20.48 -6.17
N SER A 35 0.93 20.80 -6.17
CA SER A 35 -0.08 20.19 -7.02
C SER A 35 0.24 20.57 -8.48
N HIS A 36 1.30 20.00 -9.04
CA HIS A 36 1.61 20.16 -10.45
C HIS A 36 0.89 19.07 -11.25
N PRO A 37 0.25 19.44 -12.38
CA PRO A 37 -0.48 18.53 -13.24
C PRO A 37 0.41 17.52 -13.98
N TYR A 38 1.72 17.57 -13.76
CA TYR A 38 2.66 16.62 -14.38
C TYR A 38 2.80 15.40 -13.50
N LYS A 39 2.36 14.26 -14.01
CA LYS A 39 2.70 12.96 -13.46
C LYS A 39 4.19 12.70 -13.64
N LEU A 40 5.01 13.29 -12.78
CA LEU A 40 6.32 12.71 -12.50
C LEU A 40 6.06 11.29 -11.97
N PRO A 41 6.87 10.29 -12.34
CA PRO A 41 6.72 8.97 -11.73
C PRO A 41 6.79 9.15 -10.22
N LYS A 42 5.66 8.95 -9.56
CA LYS A 42 5.54 8.98 -8.12
C LYS A 42 6.12 7.69 -7.58
N SER A 43 6.98 7.78 -6.62
CA SER A 43 7.59 6.64 -5.97
C SER A 43 7.75 6.91 -4.49
N ARG A 44 7.78 5.83 -3.70
CA ARG A 44 8.15 5.88 -2.29
C ARG A 44 9.58 5.37 -2.15
N ILE A 45 10.28 5.81 -1.10
CA ILE A 45 11.57 5.23 -0.74
C ILE A 45 11.28 3.93 -0.02
N CYS A 46 11.40 2.82 -0.74
CA CYS A 46 11.12 1.48 -0.25
C CYS A 46 12.36 0.57 -0.34
N TRP A 47 12.20 -0.66 0.04
CA TRP A 47 13.19 -1.70 -0.20
C TRP A 47 13.46 -1.81 -1.72
N GLY A 48 14.72 -1.85 -2.12
CA GLY A 48 15.10 -1.89 -3.54
C GLY A 48 15.14 -0.53 -4.25
N THR A 49 14.70 0.58 -3.63
CA THR A 49 14.81 1.92 -4.24
C THR A 49 16.24 2.24 -4.69
N GLN A 50 17.25 1.85 -3.91
CA GLN A 50 18.66 2.06 -4.28
C GLN A 50 19.03 1.32 -5.56
N ASP A 51 18.62 0.07 -5.69
CA ASP A 51 18.93 -0.75 -6.86
C ASP A 51 18.13 -0.32 -8.07
N ARG A 52 16.81 -0.07 -7.90
CA ARG A 52 15.91 0.37 -8.97
C ARG A 52 16.35 1.67 -9.62
N TYR A 53 16.85 2.63 -8.84
CA TYR A 53 17.28 3.94 -9.34
C TYR A 53 18.79 4.09 -9.40
N CYS A 54 19.55 3.02 -9.26
CA CYS A 54 21.00 3.04 -9.32
C CYS A 54 21.65 4.03 -8.34
N LEU A 55 21.29 3.93 -7.05
CA LEU A 55 21.66 4.89 -6.01
C LEU A 55 22.79 4.40 -5.08
N ASN A 56 23.50 3.34 -5.42
CA ASN A 56 24.72 2.97 -4.69
C ASN A 56 25.90 3.88 -5.08
N ASP A 57 26.91 3.94 -4.25
CA ASP A 57 28.04 4.87 -4.40
C ASP A 57 28.78 4.70 -5.73
N ASP A 58 28.98 3.47 -6.19
CA ASP A 58 29.68 3.17 -7.44
C ASP A 58 28.87 3.66 -8.65
N GLN A 59 27.56 3.41 -8.64
CA GLN A 59 26.65 3.81 -9.71
C GLN A 59 26.48 5.33 -9.75
N ILE A 60 26.38 5.99 -8.58
CA ILE A 60 26.34 7.45 -8.50
C ILE A 60 27.65 8.03 -9.02
N THR A 61 28.79 7.49 -8.62
CA THR A 61 30.10 7.94 -9.07
C THR A 61 30.21 7.82 -10.60
N ALA A 62 29.86 6.67 -11.15
CA ALA A 62 29.86 6.45 -12.60
C ALA A 62 28.87 7.38 -13.34
N ALA A 63 27.75 7.72 -12.72
CA ALA A 63 26.75 8.60 -13.32
C ALA A 63 27.20 10.06 -13.40
N VAL A 64 28.05 10.52 -12.47
CA VAL A 64 28.52 11.92 -12.40
C VAL A 64 29.90 12.12 -13.02
N GLU A 65 30.69 11.05 -13.13
CA GLU A 65 32.04 11.11 -13.67
C GLU A 65 32.06 11.61 -15.12
N GLY A 66 32.97 12.50 -15.42
CA GLY A 66 33.16 13.06 -16.77
C GLY A 66 32.22 14.19 -17.16
N TYR A 67 31.27 14.61 -16.29
CA TYR A 67 30.37 15.71 -16.53
C TYR A 67 30.71 16.93 -15.63
N ASP A 68 30.44 18.14 -16.16
CA ASP A 68 30.62 19.37 -15.43
C ASP A 68 29.36 19.78 -14.68
N ILE A 69 28.19 19.60 -15.35
CA ILE A 69 26.87 19.90 -14.81
C ILE A 69 25.90 18.77 -15.16
N ILE A 70 25.11 18.34 -14.18
CA ILE A 70 24.02 17.41 -14.36
C ILE A 70 22.75 18.07 -13.85
N THR A 71 21.67 18.00 -14.64
CA THR A 71 20.36 18.57 -14.28
C THR A 71 19.26 17.56 -14.44
N THR A 72 18.06 17.90 -14.00
CA THR A 72 16.83 17.19 -14.40
C THR A 72 16.60 17.39 -15.90
N GLY A 73 15.75 16.53 -16.50
CA GLY A 73 15.41 16.65 -17.92
C GLY A 73 14.76 18.01 -18.24
N ILE A 74 15.22 18.65 -19.30
CA ILE A 74 14.61 19.88 -19.82
C ILE A 74 13.21 19.55 -20.36
N LYS A 75 12.22 20.37 -20.00
CA LYS A 75 10.82 20.24 -20.40
C LYS A 75 10.45 21.29 -21.43
N ASP A 76 9.64 20.90 -22.41
CA ASP A 76 8.98 21.84 -23.32
C ASP A 76 7.63 22.25 -22.73
N LEU A 77 7.48 23.52 -22.43
CA LEU A 77 6.30 24.10 -21.78
C LEU A 77 5.02 24.01 -22.64
N SER A 78 5.15 23.85 -23.95
CA SER A 78 3.99 23.65 -24.82
C SER A 78 3.34 22.27 -24.67
N THR A 79 4.07 21.30 -24.10
CA THR A 79 3.54 19.95 -23.81
C THR A 79 2.73 19.89 -22.52
N PHE A 80 2.64 20.98 -21.79
CA PHE A 80 1.90 21.11 -20.55
C PHE A 80 0.40 21.26 -20.83
N PRO A 81 -0.53 20.76 -19.97
CA PRO A 81 -1.96 20.84 -20.23
C PRO A 81 -2.43 22.27 -20.52
N GLU A 82 -1.78 23.28 -19.90
CA GLU A 82 -2.08 24.69 -20.09
C GLU A 82 -1.47 25.27 -21.37
N HIS A 83 -0.67 24.49 -22.12
CA HIS A 83 -0.02 24.88 -23.36
C HIS A 83 0.65 26.26 -23.31
N HIS A 84 1.65 26.40 -22.43
CA HIS A 84 2.38 27.68 -22.29
C HIS A 84 3.21 28.02 -23.52
N THR A 85 3.17 29.28 -23.91
CA THR A 85 3.86 29.76 -25.12
C THR A 85 5.33 30.08 -24.88
N SER A 86 5.72 30.35 -23.62
CA SER A 86 7.08 30.67 -23.22
C SER A 86 7.32 30.49 -21.73
N ALA A 87 8.58 30.60 -21.28
CA ALA A 87 8.92 30.59 -19.86
C ALA A 87 8.34 31.81 -19.12
N TYR A 88 8.22 32.95 -19.81
CA TYR A 88 7.54 34.14 -19.29
C TYR A 88 6.05 33.91 -19.11
N ASP A 89 5.35 33.33 -20.10
CA ASP A 89 3.93 33.01 -20.06
C ASP A 89 3.63 31.96 -18.94
N HIS A 90 4.51 30.99 -18.76
CA HIS A 90 4.39 30.01 -17.66
C HIS A 90 4.46 30.66 -16.28
N TYR A 91 5.36 31.66 -16.09
CA TYR A 91 5.44 32.38 -14.83
C TYR A 91 4.22 33.28 -14.60
N LEU A 92 3.79 33.99 -15.65
CA LEU A 92 2.63 34.91 -15.65
C LEU A 92 1.33 34.20 -15.24
N ARG A 93 1.14 32.94 -15.67
CA ARG A 93 -0.09 32.17 -15.38
C ARG A 93 -0.04 31.42 -14.06
N ALA A 94 1.06 31.45 -13.34
CA ALA A 94 1.15 30.80 -12.03
C ALA A 94 0.26 31.55 -10.99
N PRO A 95 -0.72 30.89 -10.34
CA PRO A 95 -1.80 31.56 -9.60
C PRO A 95 -1.33 32.33 -8.34
N TYR A 96 -0.14 32.06 -7.85
CA TYR A 96 0.43 32.65 -6.63
C TYR A 96 1.69 33.46 -6.86
N LEU A 97 2.18 33.55 -8.09
CA LEU A 97 3.35 34.35 -8.47
C LEU A 97 2.90 35.68 -9.10
N LYS A 98 3.68 36.71 -8.90
CA LYS A 98 3.46 38.02 -9.50
C LYS A 98 4.50 38.26 -10.57
N ILE A 99 4.05 38.63 -11.77
CA ILE A 99 4.94 38.83 -12.91
C ILE A 99 5.92 39.97 -12.68
N GLU A 100 5.52 41.00 -11.90
CA GLU A 100 6.35 42.12 -11.54
C GLU A 100 7.65 41.70 -10.80
N HIS A 101 7.59 40.58 -10.09
CA HIS A 101 8.76 40.03 -9.42
C HIS A 101 9.76 39.42 -10.40
N LEU A 102 9.27 38.74 -11.45
CA LEU A 102 10.13 38.24 -12.53
C LEU A 102 10.72 39.41 -13.32
N ASP A 103 9.90 40.38 -13.69
CA ASP A 103 10.38 41.56 -14.41
C ASP A 103 11.46 42.28 -13.60
N ARG A 104 11.26 42.46 -12.30
CA ARG A 104 12.21 43.14 -11.43
C ARG A 104 13.56 42.43 -11.31
N ILE A 105 13.55 41.09 -11.14
CA ILE A 105 14.83 40.34 -11.05
C ILE A 105 15.58 40.39 -12.40
N ILE A 106 14.87 40.38 -13.52
CA ILE A 106 15.47 40.50 -14.85
C ILE A 106 16.04 41.91 -15.08
N GLU A 107 15.38 42.97 -14.61
CA GLU A 107 15.93 44.33 -14.61
C GLU A 107 17.25 44.42 -13.81
N ILE A 108 17.26 43.85 -12.59
CA ILE A 108 18.47 43.79 -11.75
C ILE A 108 19.57 43.02 -12.49
N LEU A 109 19.23 41.85 -13.08
CA LEU A 109 20.17 41.03 -13.84
C LEU A 109 20.81 41.85 -14.98
N LYS A 110 19.99 42.48 -15.82
CA LYS A 110 20.50 43.27 -16.98
C LYS A 110 21.33 44.46 -16.58
N ALA A 111 21.03 45.07 -15.42
CA ALA A 111 21.80 46.20 -14.91
C ALA A 111 23.16 45.77 -14.32
N ASP A 112 23.18 44.68 -13.56
CA ASP A 112 24.37 44.25 -12.82
C ASP A 112 25.27 43.30 -13.62
N GLN A 113 24.69 42.55 -14.57
CA GLN A 113 25.30 41.45 -15.34
C GLN A 113 24.88 41.54 -16.82
N PRO A 114 25.19 42.61 -17.53
CA PRO A 114 24.69 42.89 -18.89
C PRO A 114 25.07 41.80 -19.92
N GLU A 115 26.14 41.02 -19.67
CA GLU A 115 26.58 39.91 -20.51
C GLU A 115 25.58 38.72 -20.54
N TYR A 116 24.65 38.66 -19.59
CA TYR A 116 23.56 37.66 -19.53
C TYR A 116 22.25 38.16 -20.15
N ALA A 117 22.18 39.42 -20.61
CA ALA A 117 20.93 40.03 -21.08
C ALA A 117 20.34 39.30 -22.27
N GLU A 118 21.15 38.90 -23.25
CA GLU A 118 20.72 38.14 -24.43
C GLU A 118 20.17 36.76 -24.05
N ASP A 119 20.87 36.05 -23.14
CA ASP A 119 20.44 34.72 -22.66
C ASP A 119 19.17 34.82 -21.84
N ALA A 120 18.97 35.90 -21.07
CA ALA A 120 17.73 36.14 -20.32
C ALA A 120 16.52 36.34 -21.26
N ASP A 121 16.68 37.19 -22.28
CA ASP A 121 15.62 37.42 -23.27
C ASP A 121 15.31 36.17 -24.08
N ALA A 122 16.32 35.43 -24.50
CA ALA A 122 16.15 34.15 -25.21
C ALA A 122 15.45 33.08 -24.36
N TYR A 123 15.82 32.98 -23.09
CA TYR A 123 15.17 32.04 -22.17
C TYR A 123 13.70 32.38 -21.93
N LEU A 124 13.39 33.64 -21.62
CA LEU A 124 12.01 34.05 -21.32
C LEU A 124 11.08 33.94 -22.52
N ALA A 125 11.57 34.17 -23.73
CA ALA A 125 10.83 33.96 -24.97
C ALA A 125 10.74 32.47 -25.37
N GLY A 126 11.67 31.66 -24.88
CA GLY A 126 11.76 30.23 -25.18
C GLY A 126 10.74 29.39 -24.40
N ARG A 127 10.59 28.10 -24.80
CA ARG A 127 9.69 27.15 -24.19
C ARG A 127 10.36 26.04 -23.38
N GLN A 128 11.69 26.02 -23.38
CA GLN A 128 12.45 24.99 -22.71
C GLN A 128 12.90 25.44 -21.34
N THR A 129 12.66 24.63 -20.32
CA THR A 129 13.05 24.93 -18.93
C THR A 129 13.44 23.68 -18.16
N CYS A 130 14.37 23.86 -17.22
CA CYS A 130 14.72 22.88 -16.22
C CYS A 130 14.14 23.33 -14.89
N PHE A 131 13.33 22.46 -14.27
CA PHE A 131 12.65 22.76 -13.02
C PHE A 131 13.38 22.22 -11.79
N CYS A 132 12.92 22.68 -10.62
CA CYS A 132 13.18 22.14 -9.30
C CYS A 132 14.51 22.55 -8.65
N ASN A 133 15.29 23.49 -9.18
CA ASN A 133 16.59 23.86 -8.60
C ASN A 133 17.45 22.65 -8.20
N MET A 134 17.40 21.57 -9.01
CA MET A 134 18.14 20.33 -8.76
C MET A 134 19.23 20.15 -9.79
N TYR A 135 20.46 20.21 -9.31
CA TYR A 135 21.66 20.05 -10.14
C TYR A 135 22.80 19.45 -9.34
N VAL A 136 23.69 18.75 -10.04
CA VAL A 136 24.99 18.31 -9.55
C VAL A 136 26.02 19.01 -10.40
N MET A 137 26.96 19.69 -9.78
CA MET A 137 27.99 20.47 -10.49
C MET A 137 29.36 20.17 -9.91
N ARG A 138 30.41 20.36 -10.74
CA ARG A 138 31.75 20.51 -10.22
C ARG A 138 31.83 21.74 -9.32
N LYS A 139 32.72 21.71 -8.34
CA LYS A 139 32.84 22.76 -7.32
C LYS A 139 33.02 24.15 -7.92
N GLU A 140 33.84 24.28 -8.93
CA GLU A 140 34.10 25.55 -9.61
C GLU A 140 32.84 26.14 -10.26
N TYR A 141 32.01 25.35 -10.92
CA TYR A 141 30.74 25.80 -11.51
C TYR A 141 29.73 26.17 -10.42
N PHE A 142 29.65 25.38 -9.37
CA PHE A 142 28.75 25.67 -8.25
C PHE A 142 29.13 27.01 -7.56
N GLN A 143 30.41 27.21 -7.29
CA GLN A 143 30.87 28.46 -6.67
C GLN A 143 30.62 29.67 -7.57
N ARG A 144 30.87 29.57 -8.86
CA ARG A 144 30.59 30.63 -9.84
C ARG A 144 29.10 30.93 -9.91
N TYR A 145 28.26 29.89 -10.00
CA TYR A 145 26.81 30.04 -9.99
C TYR A 145 26.30 30.73 -8.72
N CYS A 146 26.73 30.29 -7.56
CA CYS A 146 26.35 30.93 -6.30
C CYS A 146 26.81 32.39 -6.21
N ALA A 147 28.05 32.68 -6.58
CA ALA A 147 28.61 34.04 -6.58
C ALA A 147 27.85 34.96 -7.54
N TRP A 148 27.30 34.42 -8.62
CA TRP A 148 26.52 35.16 -9.61
C TRP A 148 25.05 35.33 -9.14
N MET A 149 24.40 34.28 -8.68
CA MET A 149 22.95 34.26 -8.39
C MET A 149 22.58 34.98 -7.09
N PHE A 150 23.33 34.73 -5.99
CA PHE A 150 22.94 35.27 -4.68
C PHE A 150 22.91 36.79 -4.60
N PRO A 151 23.88 37.57 -5.17
CA PRO A 151 23.77 39.00 -5.16
C PRO A 151 22.50 39.55 -5.82
N LEU A 152 22.05 38.93 -6.94
CA LEU A 152 20.81 39.29 -7.62
C LEU A 152 19.58 39.06 -6.74
N LEU A 153 19.48 37.88 -6.14
CA LEU A 153 18.37 37.54 -5.23
C LEU A 153 18.37 38.38 -3.96
N MET A 154 19.54 38.70 -3.39
CA MET A 154 19.67 39.55 -2.21
C MET A 154 19.19 40.97 -2.51
N LYS A 155 19.53 41.51 -3.69
CA LYS A 155 19.09 42.81 -4.13
C LYS A 155 17.59 42.86 -4.33
N PHE A 156 17.01 41.84 -4.97
CA PHE A 156 15.57 41.68 -5.08
C PHE A 156 14.90 41.58 -3.70
N ALA A 157 15.44 40.76 -2.80
CA ALA A 157 14.86 40.54 -1.48
C ALA A 157 14.88 41.82 -0.61
N ALA A 158 15.84 42.70 -0.77
CA ALA A 158 15.92 43.96 -0.05
C ALA A 158 14.80 44.96 -0.40
N GLU A 159 14.22 44.84 -1.60
CA GLU A 159 13.14 45.68 -2.11
C GLU A 159 11.75 44.99 -2.01
N TRP A 160 11.72 43.71 -1.64
CA TRP A 160 10.53 42.86 -1.75
C TRP A 160 9.63 43.00 -0.55
N ASP A 161 8.41 43.55 -0.74
CA ASP A 161 7.38 43.65 0.29
C ASP A 161 6.65 42.29 0.47
N THR A 162 6.82 41.68 1.63
CA THR A 162 6.24 40.39 1.99
C THR A 162 4.96 40.48 2.84
N ALA A 163 4.56 41.69 3.25
CA ALA A 163 3.50 41.87 4.28
C ALA A 163 2.13 41.36 3.90
N ARG A 164 1.86 41.19 2.59
CA ARG A 164 0.56 40.74 2.07
C ARG A 164 0.64 39.45 1.24
N LEU A 165 1.77 38.73 1.33
CA LEU A 165 1.96 37.52 0.56
C LEU A 165 1.38 36.29 1.26
N SER A 166 0.80 35.37 0.48
CA SER A 166 0.47 34.05 0.94
C SER A 166 1.73 33.24 1.25
N GLN A 167 1.61 32.18 2.03
CA GLN A 167 2.73 31.28 2.33
C GLN A 167 3.37 30.71 1.04
N GLU A 168 2.56 30.40 0.03
CA GLU A 168 3.04 29.93 -1.28
C GLU A 168 3.80 31.04 -2.02
N ALA A 169 3.30 32.29 -1.98
CA ALA A 169 3.96 33.43 -2.61
C ALA A 169 5.30 33.80 -1.93
N LEU A 170 5.50 33.49 -0.64
CA LEU A 170 6.80 33.64 0.04
C LEU A 170 7.91 32.77 -0.56
N ARG A 171 7.58 31.80 -1.41
CA ARG A 171 8.54 30.97 -2.16
C ARG A 171 9.02 31.62 -3.46
N THR A 172 8.56 32.83 -3.77
CA THR A 172 8.96 33.59 -4.97
C THR A 172 10.49 33.60 -5.23
N PRO A 173 11.39 33.83 -4.25
CA PRO A 173 12.83 33.74 -4.50
C PRO A 173 13.30 32.38 -5.04
N GLY A 174 12.68 31.28 -4.58
CA GLY A 174 12.94 29.92 -5.09
C GLY A 174 12.50 29.75 -6.55
N HIS A 175 11.36 30.31 -6.92
CA HIS A 175 10.89 30.31 -8.31
C HIS A 175 11.72 31.20 -9.21
N LEU A 176 12.18 32.34 -8.72
CA LEU A 176 13.10 33.22 -9.44
C LEU A 176 14.45 32.54 -9.65
N SER A 177 14.99 31.87 -8.64
CA SER A 177 16.27 31.15 -8.76
C SER A 177 16.22 30.04 -9.82
N GLU A 178 15.07 29.37 -10.02
CA GLU A 178 14.91 28.41 -11.13
C GLU A 178 15.07 29.06 -12.51
N ARG A 179 14.52 30.27 -12.69
CA ARG A 179 14.65 31.01 -13.96
C ARG A 179 16.07 31.50 -14.14
N LEU A 180 16.67 32.06 -13.10
CA LEU A 180 18.07 32.46 -13.10
C LEU A 180 19.01 31.30 -13.43
N PHE A 181 18.75 30.10 -12.87
CA PHE A 181 19.56 28.93 -13.19
C PHE A 181 19.52 28.58 -14.69
N ASN A 182 18.35 28.60 -15.31
CA ASN A 182 18.23 28.33 -16.73
C ASN A 182 18.97 29.39 -17.59
N ILE A 183 18.86 30.65 -17.22
CA ILE A 183 19.58 31.75 -17.89
C ILE A 183 21.08 31.53 -17.75
N TRP A 184 21.57 31.25 -16.54
CA TRP A 184 22.99 31.01 -16.28
C TRP A 184 23.50 29.78 -17.05
N LEU A 185 22.75 28.69 -17.10
CA LEU A 185 23.13 27.50 -17.84
C LEU A 185 23.17 27.72 -19.36
N MET A 186 22.24 28.52 -19.90
CA MET A 186 22.28 28.93 -21.32
C MET A 186 23.53 29.73 -21.61
N HIS A 187 23.85 30.72 -20.79
CA HIS A 187 25.06 31.52 -20.90
C HIS A 187 26.33 30.66 -20.87
N GLU A 188 26.47 29.79 -19.85
CA GLU A 188 27.62 28.91 -19.72
C GLU A 188 27.82 28.01 -20.95
N LYS A 189 26.75 27.47 -21.51
CA LYS A 189 26.80 26.67 -22.75
C LYS A 189 27.20 27.50 -23.97
N ARG A 190 26.76 28.75 -24.03
CA ARG A 190 27.11 29.65 -25.15
C ARG A 190 28.58 30.06 -25.10
N VAL A 191 29.08 30.42 -23.92
CA VAL A 191 30.47 30.90 -23.76
C VAL A 191 31.49 29.77 -23.63
N ASN A 192 31.07 28.58 -23.23
CA ASN A 192 31.95 27.42 -23.11
C ASN A 192 31.37 26.20 -23.88
N PRO A 193 31.62 26.08 -25.18
CA PRO A 193 31.17 24.96 -25.99
C PRO A 193 31.71 23.58 -25.54
N SER A 194 32.74 23.52 -24.72
CA SER A 194 33.31 22.30 -24.18
C SER A 194 32.61 21.80 -22.91
N LEU A 195 31.68 22.56 -22.37
CA LEU A 195 30.92 22.20 -21.15
C LEU A 195 30.15 20.89 -21.33
N LYS A 196 30.43 19.92 -20.48
CA LYS A 196 29.79 18.61 -20.50
C LYS A 196 28.57 18.61 -19.59
N HIS A 197 27.40 18.77 -20.21
CA HIS A 197 26.11 18.76 -19.53
C HIS A 197 25.36 17.43 -19.76
N LYS A 198 24.84 16.84 -18.67
CA LYS A 198 23.99 15.63 -18.71
C LYS A 198 22.62 15.92 -18.09
N GLN A 199 21.60 15.33 -18.67
CA GLN A 199 20.25 15.33 -18.11
C GLN A 199 19.92 13.95 -17.53
N VAL A 200 19.27 13.93 -16.36
CA VAL A 200 18.83 12.71 -15.70
C VAL A 200 17.34 12.77 -15.38
N GLN A 201 16.71 11.61 -15.23
CA GLN A 201 15.31 11.54 -14.82
C GLN A 201 15.14 12.14 -13.43
N CYS A 202 14.11 12.97 -13.26
CA CYS A 202 13.63 13.41 -11.94
C CYS A 202 12.58 12.44 -11.45
N VAL A 203 12.71 11.97 -10.21
CA VAL A 203 11.73 11.13 -9.52
C VAL A 203 11.23 11.88 -8.30
N HIS A 204 9.91 11.96 -8.15
CA HIS A 204 9.28 12.54 -6.98
C HIS A 204 8.91 11.42 -6.00
N PHE A 205 9.42 11.50 -4.77
CA PHE A 205 9.03 10.60 -3.69
C PHE A 205 7.91 11.25 -2.89
N GLU A 206 6.75 10.62 -2.83
CA GLU A 206 5.60 11.14 -2.08
C GLU A 206 5.85 11.12 -0.56
N ARG A 207 6.65 10.16 -0.10
CA ARG A 207 7.11 10.06 1.29
C ARG A 207 8.64 10.03 1.30
N PRO A 208 9.28 11.14 1.71
CA PRO A 208 10.74 11.25 1.70
C PRO A 208 11.41 10.45 2.83
N GLU A 209 10.64 9.96 3.79
CA GLU A 209 11.14 9.15 4.88
C GLU A 209 11.63 7.81 4.35
N ARG A 210 12.86 7.46 4.70
CA ARG A 210 13.43 6.17 4.33
C ARG A 210 12.64 5.07 5.01
N TYR A 211 11.98 4.22 4.23
CA TYR A 211 11.34 3.04 4.77
C TYR A 211 12.39 2.09 5.37
N VAL A 212 12.23 1.79 6.64
CA VAL A 212 13.05 0.79 7.35
C VAL A 212 12.19 -0.44 7.56
N SER A 213 12.56 -1.54 6.93
CA SER A 213 11.87 -2.83 7.12
C SER A 213 11.85 -3.19 8.60
N PRO A 214 10.66 -3.42 9.19
CA PRO A 214 10.57 -3.76 10.59
C PRO A 214 11.25 -5.10 10.87
N LYS A 215 11.93 -5.17 12.02
CA LYS A 215 12.47 -6.40 12.57
C LYS A 215 12.10 -6.44 14.04
N LEU A 216 11.36 -7.46 14.43
CA LEU A 216 10.90 -7.63 15.79
C LEU A 216 11.69 -8.78 16.45
N PRO A 217 12.35 -8.52 17.57
CA PRO A 217 13.03 -9.57 18.33
C PRO A 217 12.01 -10.52 18.96
N VAL A 218 12.48 -11.66 19.46
CA VAL A 218 11.65 -12.56 20.27
C VAL A 218 11.12 -11.80 21.49
N ALA A 219 9.83 -11.98 21.78
CA ALA A 219 9.20 -11.35 22.93
C ALA A 219 9.74 -11.94 24.25
N ASP A 220 9.80 -11.09 25.28
CA ASP A 220 10.07 -11.56 26.64
C ASP A 220 8.82 -12.29 27.17
N GLY A 221 8.91 -13.61 27.26
CA GLY A 221 7.86 -14.49 27.76
C GLY A 221 7.60 -14.41 29.27
N LYS A 222 8.33 -13.55 30.01
CA LYS A 222 8.22 -13.46 31.47
C LYS A 222 8.36 -14.82 32.18
N GLY A 223 9.23 -15.66 31.63
CA GLY A 223 9.48 -17.02 32.14
C GLY A 223 8.50 -18.10 31.64
N LYS A 224 7.58 -17.77 30.76
CA LYS A 224 6.65 -18.72 30.15
C LYS A 224 7.07 -19.06 28.69
N PRO A 225 6.69 -20.23 28.15
CA PRO A 225 6.85 -20.51 26.74
C PRO A 225 6.16 -19.46 25.87
N VAL A 226 6.85 -18.95 24.84
CA VAL A 226 6.33 -17.93 23.95
C VAL A 226 5.64 -18.58 22.75
N VAL A 227 4.39 -18.22 22.52
CA VAL A 227 3.59 -18.61 21.34
C VAL A 227 3.46 -17.39 20.43
N PRO A 228 4.26 -17.29 19.36
CA PRO A 228 4.15 -16.19 18.41
C PRO A 228 2.97 -16.41 17.46
N VAL A 229 2.07 -15.43 17.42
CA VAL A 229 0.87 -15.46 16.56
C VAL A 229 0.85 -14.21 15.70
N VAL A 230 0.78 -14.40 14.38
CA VAL A 230 0.86 -13.33 13.39
C VAL A 230 -0.47 -13.18 12.65
N PHE A 231 -0.90 -11.94 12.50
CA PHE A 231 -2.05 -11.52 11.71
C PHE A 231 -1.61 -10.52 10.64
N ALA A 232 -2.42 -10.36 9.60
CA ALA A 232 -2.24 -9.33 8.60
C ALA A 232 -3.56 -8.57 8.40
N ALA A 233 -3.51 -7.24 8.36
CA ALA A 233 -4.71 -6.42 8.19
C ALA A 233 -4.37 -4.99 7.70
N ASP A 234 -5.35 -4.37 7.01
CA ASP A 234 -5.41 -2.93 6.79
C ASP A 234 -6.20 -2.22 7.90
N ASN A 235 -6.24 -0.90 7.88
CA ASN A 235 -6.95 -0.12 8.90
C ASN A 235 -8.47 -0.36 8.91
N ASN A 236 -9.08 -0.81 7.79
CA ASN A 236 -10.50 -1.13 7.74
C ASN A 236 -10.82 -2.42 8.49
N TYR A 237 -9.85 -3.34 8.59
CA TYR A 237 -9.99 -4.61 9.30
C TYR A 237 -9.65 -4.53 10.80
N VAL A 238 -9.32 -3.36 11.34
CA VAL A 238 -9.03 -3.18 12.79
C VAL A 238 -10.12 -3.76 13.69
N PRO A 239 -11.43 -3.51 13.45
CA PRO A 239 -12.47 -4.09 14.29
C PRO A 239 -12.54 -5.62 14.24
N MET A 240 -12.28 -6.21 13.05
CA MET A 240 -12.33 -7.64 12.82
C MET A 240 -11.14 -8.34 13.48
N VAL A 241 -9.91 -7.88 13.19
CA VAL A 241 -8.71 -8.47 13.81
C VAL A 241 -8.71 -8.30 15.32
N THR A 242 -9.26 -7.19 15.84
CA THR A 242 -9.42 -7.01 17.30
C THR A 242 -10.35 -8.07 17.87
N THR A 243 -11.46 -8.37 17.20
CA THR A 243 -12.40 -9.41 17.63
C THR A 243 -11.74 -10.80 17.61
N THR A 244 -10.99 -11.11 16.55
CA THR A 244 -10.25 -12.37 16.42
C THR A 244 -9.21 -12.53 17.52
N VAL A 245 -8.35 -11.53 17.73
CA VAL A 245 -7.32 -11.55 18.79
C VAL A 245 -7.96 -11.64 20.17
N TYR A 246 -9.08 -10.95 20.40
CA TYR A 246 -9.80 -11.03 21.67
C TYR A 246 -10.34 -12.43 21.93
N SER A 247 -10.97 -13.08 20.94
CA SER A 247 -11.45 -14.45 21.09
C SER A 247 -10.32 -15.41 21.43
N MET A 248 -9.16 -15.27 20.78
CA MET A 248 -7.97 -16.06 21.04
C MET A 248 -7.48 -15.90 22.49
N LEU A 249 -7.28 -14.65 22.93
CA LEU A 249 -6.73 -14.38 24.27
C LEU A 249 -7.69 -14.73 25.41
N LYS A 250 -9.00 -14.72 25.15
CA LYS A 250 -10.02 -15.17 26.11
C LYS A 250 -9.94 -16.68 26.38
N ASN A 251 -9.47 -17.45 25.40
CA ASN A 251 -9.36 -18.91 25.46
C ASN A 251 -7.90 -19.38 25.59
N ALA A 252 -6.98 -18.45 25.85
CA ALA A 252 -5.54 -18.68 25.96
C ALA A 252 -5.17 -19.33 27.30
N SER A 253 -4.23 -20.27 27.28
CA SER A 253 -3.66 -20.84 28.52
C SER A 253 -2.92 -19.78 29.34
N PRO A 254 -3.11 -19.74 30.66
CA PRO A 254 -2.32 -18.89 31.53
C PRO A 254 -0.84 -19.32 31.63
N ASP A 255 -0.49 -20.53 31.21
CA ASP A 255 0.86 -21.08 31.32
C ASP A 255 1.77 -20.68 30.15
N CYS A 256 1.21 -20.12 29.08
CA CYS A 256 1.92 -19.62 27.92
C CYS A 256 1.90 -18.09 27.84
N PHE A 257 2.87 -17.52 27.13
CA PHE A 257 2.90 -16.10 26.75
C PHE A 257 2.64 -15.96 25.25
N TYR A 258 1.62 -15.19 24.87
CA TYR A 258 1.21 -15.01 23.49
C TYR A 258 1.81 -13.72 22.91
N ASP A 259 2.73 -13.86 21.96
CA ASP A 259 3.30 -12.72 21.26
C ASP A 259 2.48 -12.44 19.98
N VAL A 260 1.52 -11.54 20.11
CA VAL A 260 0.64 -11.15 19.01
C VAL A 260 1.30 -10.09 18.16
N VAL A 261 1.56 -10.39 16.90
CA VAL A 261 2.15 -9.49 15.91
C VAL A 261 1.16 -9.21 14.78
N ILE A 262 0.85 -7.94 14.54
CA ILE A 262 0.01 -7.54 13.42
C ILE A 262 0.91 -6.89 12.35
N LEU A 263 0.92 -7.50 11.17
CA LEU A 263 1.52 -6.93 9.97
C LEU A 263 0.50 -5.95 9.38
N ASP A 264 0.76 -4.65 9.53
CA ASP A 264 -0.21 -3.62 9.14
C ASP A 264 0.20 -2.87 7.88
N THR A 265 -0.80 -2.45 7.09
CA THR A 265 -0.63 -1.58 5.94
C THR A 265 -0.56 -0.13 6.36
N ASP A 266 -1.57 0.32 7.11
CA ASP A 266 -1.87 1.74 7.33
C ASP A 266 -2.62 2.02 8.64
N PHE A 267 -2.47 1.17 9.65
CA PHE A 267 -3.11 1.37 10.96
C PHE A 267 -2.79 2.74 11.51
N THR A 268 -3.82 3.49 11.87
CA THR A 268 -3.65 4.78 12.54
C THR A 268 -3.06 4.59 13.95
N GLU A 269 -2.28 5.55 14.42
CA GLU A 269 -1.75 5.49 15.80
C GLU A 269 -2.87 5.56 16.85
N GLU A 270 -4.01 6.17 16.53
CA GLU A 270 -5.21 6.14 17.36
C GLU A 270 -5.72 4.71 17.53
N ASN A 271 -5.95 3.98 16.44
CA ASN A 271 -6.41 2.60 16.48
C ASN A 271 -5.40 1.67 17.19
N LYS A 272 -4.09 1.86 16.93
CA LYS A 272 -3.04 1.13 17.66
C LYS A 272 -3.07 1.43 19.15
N GLY A 273 -3.34 2.69 19.54
CA GLY A 273 -3.49 3.12 20.93
C GLY A 273 -4.67 2.43 21.62
N ILE A 274 -5.85 2.45 20.99
CA ILE A 274 -7.06 1.79 21.50
C ILE A 274 -6.83 0.28 21.68
N MET A 275 -6.21 -0.36 20.70
CA MET A 275 -5.91 -1.80 20.78
C MET A 275 -4.91 -2.10 21.91
N ARG A 276 -3.82 -1.32 22.04
CA ARG A 276 -2.84 -1.53 23.13
C ARG A 276 -3.48 -1.38 24.50
N GLU A 277 -4.30 -0.36 24.69
CA GLU A 277 -5.04 -0.13 25.94
C GLU A 277 -5.99 -1.31 26.23
N PHE A 278 -6.80 -1.71 25.25
CA PHE A 278 -7.75 -2.80 25.42
C PHE A 278 -7.07 -4.13 25.77
N PHE A 279 -6.00 -4.48 25.06
CA PHE A 279 -5.29 -5.75 25.28
C PHE A 279 -4.34 -5.73 26.49
N SER A 280 -4.10 -4.58 27.11
CA SER A 280 -3.27 -4.49 28.34
C SER A 280 -3.83 -5.29 29.52
N GLN A 281 -5.13 -5.65 29.46
CA GLN A 281 -5.77 -6.53 30.46
C GLN A 281 -5.24 -7.97 30.47
N PHE A 282 -4.52 -8.40 29.41
CA PHE A 282 -3.97 -9.75 29.29
C PHE A 282 -2.48 -9.73 29.65
N GLU A 283 -2.16 -10.08 30.90
CA GLU A 283 -0.77 -10.06 31.43
C GLU A 283 0.16 -11.08 30.73
N ASN A 284 -0.43 -12.13 30.15
CA ASN A 284 0.28 -13.20 29.43
C ASN A 284 0.30 -12.97 27.90
N ALA A 285 0.14 -11.74 27.46
CA ALA A 285 0.22 -11.41 26.04
C ALA A 285 0.99 -10.10 25.80
N SER A 286 1.57 -9.99 24.61
CA SER A 286 2.06 -8.74 24.03
C SER A 286 1.36 -8.46 22.70
N LEU A 287 1.11 -7.17 22.39
CA LEU A 287 0.58 -6.74 21.10
C LEU A 287 1.59 -5.82 20.42
N ARG A 288 2.08 -6.25 19.27
CA ARG A 288 3.09 -5.54 18.49
C ARG A 288 2.60 -5.30 17.05
N PHE A 289 3.00 -4.18 16.48
CA PHE A 289 2.64 -3.81 15.11
C PHE A 289 3.90 -3.69 14.25
N ALA A 290 3.80 -4.15 13.03
CA ALA A 290 4.85 -4.05 12.02
C ALA A 290 4.27 -3.48 10.73
N ALA A 291 4.56 -2.21 10.43
CA ALA A 291 4.15 -1.56 9.20
C ALA A 291 4.97 -2.12 8.00
N VAL A 292 4.35 -2.96 7.18
CA VAL A 292 5.04 -3.74 6.13
C VAL A 292 4.69 -3.32 4.70
N ALA A 293 3.75 -2.40 4.50
CA ALA A 293 3.32 -1.95 3.16
C ALA A 293 4.51 -1.59 2.25
N GLY A 294 5.52 -0.88 2.78
CA GLY A 294 6.71 -0.50 2.01
C GLY A 294 7.60 -1.66 1.56
N MET A 295 7.38 -2.89 2.06
CA MET A 295 8.12 -4.09 1.62
C MET A 295 7.56 -4.70 0.34
N VAL A 296 6.30 -4.40 0.00
CA VAL A 296 5.59 -5.02 -1.14
C VAL A 296 5.28 -4.04 -2.28
N GLU A 297 5.39 -2.72 -2.03
CA GLU A 297 5.03 -1.69 -3.01
C GLU A 297 5.71 -1.83 -4.37
N GLU A 298 6.98 -2.27 -4.39
CA GLU A 298 7.76 -2.41 -5.63
C GLU A 298 7.36 -3.61 -6.47
N TYR A 299 6.67 -4.60 -5.89
CA TYR A 299 6.25 -5.81 -6.60
C TYR A 299 4.95 -5.62 -7.38
N GLY A 300 4.21 -4.52 -7.13
CA GLY A 300 2.95 -4.22 -7.81
C GLY A 300 1.90 -5.30 -7.62
N LEU A 301 1.85 -5.90 -6.42
CA LEU A 301 0.98 -7.03 -6.10
C LEU A 301 -0.48 -6.67 -6.32
N GLN A 302 -1.21 -7.58 -6.94
CA GLN A 302 -2.65 -7.51 -7.16
C GLN A 302 -3.26 -8.83 -6.71
N THR A 303 -4.49 -8.80 -6.25
CA THR A 303 -5.25 -10.00 -5.92
C THR A 303 -6.17 -10.37 -7.08
N SER A 304 -6.37 -11.65 -7.28
CA SER A 304 -7.22 -12.20 -8.36
C SER A 304 -8.71 -12.09 -8.04
N ASN A 305 -9.05 -11.80 -6.78
CA ASN A 305 -10.43 -11.80 -6.30
C ASN A 305 -10.71 -10.51 -5.50
N GLU A 306 -11.81 -9.83 -5.81
CA GLU A 306 -12.25 -8.60 -5.12
C GLU A 306 -12.49 -8.78 -3.60
N HIS A 307 -12.60 -10.02 -3.13
CA HIS A 307 -12.80 -10.33 -1.71
C HIS A 307 -11.51 -10.55 -0.93
N ILE A 308 -10.38 -10.60 -1.63
CA ILE A 308 -9.05 -10.82 -1.06
C ILE A 308 -8.24 -9.53 -1.21
N SER A 309 -7.66 -9.04 -0.15
CA SER A 309 -6.83 -7.84 -0.16
C SER A 309 -5.34 -8.19 -0.24
N VAL A 310 -4.49 -7.23 -0.59
CA VAL A 310 -3.04 -7.41 -0.74
C VAL A 310 -2.37 -7.90 0.56
N GLU A 311 -2.98 -7.66 1.70
CA GLU A 311 -2.53 -8.12 3.01
C GLU A 311 -2.40 -9.65 3.09
N THR A 312 -3.09 -10.39 2.22
CA THR A 312 -2.94 -11.85 2.11
C THR A 312 -1.50 -12.26 1.84
N TYR A 313 -0.73 -11.47 1.09
CA TYR A 313 0.69 -11.74 0.80
C TYR A 313 1.64 -11.39 1.94
N TYR A 314 1.19 -10.68 2.99
CA TYR A 314 2.06 -10.29 4.09
C TYR A 314 2.59 -11.47 4.89
N ARG A 315 1.91 -12.63 4.85
CA ARG A 315 2.43 -13.86 5.44
C ARG A 315 3.81 -14.27 4.90
N PHE A 316 4.16 -13.88 3.68
CA PHE A 316 5.49 -14.13 3.10
C PHE A 316 6.58 -13.24 3.71
N LEU A 317 6.21 -12.13 4.35
CA LEU A 317 7.15 -11.21 5.00
C LEU A 317 7.54 -11.65 6.40
N ILE A 318 6.81 -12.58 7.00
CA ILE A 318 6.99 -13.02 8.40
C ILE A 318 8.43 -13.45 8.66
N GLN A 319 9.02 -14.24 7.77
CA GLN A 319 10.41 -14.69 7.92
C GLN A 319 11.45 -13.56 7.97
N LYS A 320 11.12 -12.37 7.46
CA LYS A 320 11.98 -11.17 7.47
C LYS A 320 11.68 -10.28 8.67
N VAL A 321 10.41 -10.15 9.03
CA VAL A 321 9.95 -9.32 10.17
C VAL A 321 10.30 -9.98 11.50
N LEU A 322 10.23 -11.32 11.57
CA LEU A 322 10.50 -12.14 12.74
C LEU A 322 11.72 -13.04 12.53
N PRO A 323 12.93 -12.47 12.34
CA PRO A 323 14.11 -13.23 11.95
C PRO A 323 14.57 -14.26 12.99
N ASP A 324 14.30 -14.00 14.26
CA ASP A 324 14.78 -14.80 15.39
C ASP A 324 13.78 -15.87 15.85
N TYR A 325 12.56 -15.91 15.26
CA TYR A 325 11.62 -17.00 15.47
C TYR A 325 11.85 -18.14 14.50
N GLU A 326 11.84 -19.37 14.98
CA GLU A 326 11.96 -20.57 14.16
C GLU A 326 10.61 -21.09 13.67
N LYS A 327 9.54 -20.89 14.46
CA LYS A 327 8.18 -21.31 14.17
C LYS A 327 7.19 -20.26 14.64
N VAL A 328 6.12 -20.02 13.90
CA VAL A 328 5.02 -19.11 14.25
C VAL A 328 3.68 -19.68 13.84
N LEU A 329 2.60 -19.21 14.45
CA LEU A 329 1.24 -19.35 13.92
C LEU A 329 0.93 -18.13 13.04
N TYR A 330 0.37 -18.35 11.86
CA TYR A 330 -0.29 -17.34 11.06
C TYR A 330 -1.78 -17.60 11.08
N LEU A 331 -2.57 -16.58 11.38
CA LEU A 331 -4.02 -16.64 11.47
C LEU A 331 -4.64 -15.50 10.67
N ASP A 332 -5.64 -15.79 9.86
CA ASP A 332 -6.43 -14.77 9.18
C ASP A 332 -7.23 -13.91 10.18
N SER A 333 -7.63 -12.72 9.75
CA SER A 333 -8.26 -11.71 10.62
C SER A 333 -9.78 -11.86 10.75
N ASP A 334 -10.37 -12.92 10.17
CA ASP A 334 -11.79 -13.21 10.12
C ASP A 334 -12.15 -14.54 10.81
N LEU A 335 -11.50 -14.78 11.94
CA LEU A 335 -11.66 -15.99 12.74
C LEU A 335 -12.35 -15.72 14.08
N ILE A 336 -12.99 -16.74 14.64
CA ILE A 336 -13.28 -16.85 16.09
C ILE A 336 -12.58 -18.08 16.63
N ILE A 337 -11.80 -17.88 17.68
CA ILE A 337 -10.91 -18.87 18.27
C ILE A 337 -11.45 -19.29 19.64
N GLU A 338 -11.96 -20.52 19.72
CA GLU A 338 -12.55 -21.12 20.93
C GLU A 338 -11.56 -22.07 21.63
N GLY A 339 -10.53 -22.52 20.93
CA GLY A 339 -9.49 -23.39 21.46
C GLY A 339 -8.22 -22.62 21.84
N ASP A 340 -7.44 -23.18 22.77
CA ASP A 340 -6.13 -22.64 23.11
C ASP A 340 -5.11 -22.93 22.00
N VAL A 341 -4.66 -21.88 21.30
CA VAL A 341 -3.72 -21.99 20.17
C VAL A 341 -2.31 -22.45 20.57
N SER A 342 -1.96 -22.47 21.86
CA SER A 342 -0.70 -23.08 22.30
C SER A 342 -0.65 -24.58 21.97
N GLN A 343 -1.79 -25.28 22.05
CA GLN A 343 -1.91 -26.70 21.65
C GLN A 343 -1.64 -26.87 20.16
N LEU A 344 -2.11 -25.92 19.33
CA LEU A 344 -1.82 -25.92 17.90
C LEU A 344 -0.33 -25.66 17.65
N PHE A 345 0.27 -24.73 18.37
CA PHE A 345 1.68 -24.39 18.27
C PHE A 345 2.60 -25.53 18.70
N GLU A 346 2.19 -26.42 19.59
CA GLU A 346 2.96 -27.59 20.03
C GLU A 346 3.11 -28.65 18.92
N THR A 347 2.31 -28.58 17.84
CA THR A 347 2.41 -29.54 16.73
C THR A 347 3.85 -29.60 16.21
N ASP A 348 4.41 -30.81 16.19
CA ASP A 348 5.73 -31.06 15.61
C ASP A 348 5.62 -31.11 14.08
N LEU A 349 6.36 -30.25 13.40
CA LEU A 349 6.44 -30.21 11.95
C LEU A 349 7.62 -31.01 11.38
N GLY A 350 8.59 -31.42 12.23
CA GLY A 350 9.84 -31.98 11.75
C GLY A 350 10.50 -31.05 10.74
N ASP A 351 10.80 -31.58 9.53
CA ASP A 351 11.35 -30.82 8.41
C ASP A 351 10.27 -30.26 7.47
N ASN A 352 8.98 -30.42 7.79
CA ASN A 352 7.91 -29.84 7.01
C ASN A 352 7.89 -28.31 7.13
N LEU A 353 7.41 -27.65 6.06
CA LEU A 353 7.34 -26.20 5.95
C LEU A 353 6.13 -25.62 6.66
N ILE A 354 5.00 -26.33 6.55
CA ILE A 354 3.67 -25.86 6.93
C ILE A 354 2.93 -26.94 7.70
N GLY A 355 2.20 -26.54 8.76
CA GLY A 355 1.09 -27.29 9.34
C GLY A 355 -0.21 -26.62 8.93
N ALA A 356 -1.16 -27.37 8.34
CA ALA A 356 -2.41 -26.83 7.82
C ALA A 356 -3.52 -27.88 7.77
N VAL A 357 -4.77 -27.42 7.63
CA VAL A 357 -5.97 -28.25 7.39
C VAL A 357 -6.19 -28.38 5.88
N ARG A 358 -6.60 -29.59 5.41
CA ARG A 358 -7.03 -29.75 4.02
C ARG A 358 -8.23 -28.85 3.70
N ASP A 359 -8.23 -28.23 2.53
CA ASP A 359 -9.32 -27.38 2.08
C ASP A 359 -10.48 -28.22 1.54
N VAL A 360 -11.49 -28.48 2.37
CA VAL A 360 -12.66 -29.29 2.00
C VAL A 360 -13.44 -28.68 0.84
N ASP A 361 -13.47 -27.35 0.73
CA ASP A 361 -14.12 -26.63 -0.36
C ASP A 361 -13.39 -26.85 -1.70
N TYR A 362 -12.09 -26.67 -1.69
CA TYR A 362 -11.26 -26.90 -2.87
C TYR A 362 -11.32 -28.36 -3.31
N LEU A 363 -11.20 -29.29 -2.36
CA LEU A 363 -11.28 -30.73 -2.63
C LEU A 363 -12.67 -31.15 -3.15
N GLY A 364 -13.73 -30.49 -2.70
CA GLY A 364 -15.07 -30.69 -3.26
C GLY A 364 -15.15 -30.26 -4.72
N ASN A 365 -14.60 -29.10 -5.04
CA ASN A 365 -14.53 -28.59 -6.41
C ASN A 365 -13.70 -29.48 -7.34
N LEU A 366 -12.65 -30.14 -6.86
CA LEU A 366 -11.87 -31.10 -7.67
C LEU A 366 -12.74 -32.25 -8.23
N ASN A 367 -13.74 -32.69 -7.47
CA ASN A 367 -14.64 -33.78 -7.84
C ASN A 367 -15.90 -33.31 -8.58
N MET A 368 -16.07 -32.00 -8.78
CA MET A 368 -17.19 -31.48 -9.57
C MET A 368 -16.90 -31.57 -11.08
N ASN A 369 -17.94 -31.63 -11.88
CA ASN A 369 -18.08 -32.28 -13.20
C ASN A 369 -17.24 -31.82 -14.37
N ASP A 370 -16.50 -30.75 -14.30
CA ASP A 370 -15.85 -30.18 -15.50
C ASP A 370 -14.36 -30.52 -15.63
N GLY A 371 -13.73 -31.02 -14.56
CA GLY A 371 -12.30 -31.35 -14.54
C GLY A 371 -11.37 -30.14 -14.60
N GLU A 372 -11.89 -28.94 -14.81
CA GLU A 372 -11.08 -27.71 -14.95
C GLU A 372 -10.22 -27.45 -13.71
N ARG A 373 -10.76 -27.71 -12.52
CA ARG A 373 -10.04 -27.53 -11.26
C ARG A 373 -8.88 -28.49 -11.10
N ILE A 374 -9.05 -29.74 -11.52
CA ILE A 374 -7.97 -30.74 -11.51
C ILE A 374 -6.89 -30.31 -12.49
N GLU A 375 -7.29 -29.95 -13.72
CA GLU A 375 -6.35 -29.51 -14.76
C GLU A 375 -5.53 -28.29 -14.32
N TYR A 376 -6.17 -27.30 -13.68
CA TYR A 376 -5.49 -26.15 -13.10
C TYR A 376 -4.47 -26.59 -12.03
N THR A 377 -4.88 -27.45 -11.10
CA THR A 377 -4.03 -27.89 -9.98
C THR A 377 -2.82 -28.70 -10.47
N GLU A 378 -3.00 -29.55 -11.48
CA GLU A 378 -1.92 -30.37 -12.04
C GLU A 378 -1.01 -29.58 -12.98
N LYS A 379 -1.58 -28.71 -13.86
CA LYS A 379 -0.80 -28.05 -14.93
C LYS A 379 -0.28 -26.67 -14.53
N VAL A 380 -1.01 -25.89 -13.72
CA VAL A 380 -0.62 -24.53 -13.34
C VAL A 380 0.07 -24.53 -11.98
N LEU A 381 -0.50 -25.21 -10.98
CA LEU A 381 0.12 -25.33 -9.66
C LEU A 381 1.19 -26.43 -9.62
N GLU A 382 1.25 -27.31 -10.64
CA GLU A 382 2.18 -28.42 -10.74
C GLU A 382 2.16 -29.37 -9.51
N MET A 383 1.00 -29.52 -8.90
CA MET A 383 0.84 -30.38 -7.73
C MET A 383 0.82 -31.86 -8.14
N LYS A 384 1.66 -32.67 -7.49
CA LYS A 384 1.73 -34.12 -7.72
C LYS A 384 0.47 -34.85 -7.31
N ASN A 385 -0.16 -34.39 -6.24
CA ASN A 385 -1.43 -34.87 -5.74
C ASN A 385 -2.37 -33.68 -5.47
N PRO A 386 -3.37 -33.41 -6.34
CA PRO A 386 -4.33 -32.32 -6.14
C PRO A 386 -5.09 -32.38 -4.81
N TYR A 387 -5.26 -33.59 -4.25
CA TYR A 387 -6.01 -33.79 -2.99
C TYR A 387 -5.19 -33.47 -1.72
N ASP A 388 -3.94 -33.05 -1.88
CA ASP A 388 -3.12 -32.51 -0.80
C ASP A 388 -3.25 -30.99 -0.64
N TYR A 389 -4.20 -30.36 -1.34
CA TYR A 389 -4.44 -28.93 -1.26
C TYR A 389 -4.99 -28.54 0.13
N PHE A 390 -4.36 -27.56 0.76
CA PHE A 390 -4.67 -27.07 2.10
C PHE A 390 -5.17 -25.62 2.10
N GLN A 391 -5.93 -25.26 3.13
CA GLN A 391 -6.46 -23.93 3.36
C GLN A 391 -5.42 -23.07 4.12
N ALA A 392 -5.23 -21.82 3.67
CA ALA A 392 -4.13 -20.96 4.14
C ALA A 392 -4.47 -20.00 5.30
N GLY A 393 -5.71 -19.98 5.79
CA GLY A 393 -6.12 -19.01 6.83
C GLY A 393 -5.69 -19.37 8.26
N VAL A 394 -5.27 -20.63 8.48
CA VAL A 394 -4.69 -21.10 9.75
C VAL A 394 -3.48 -21.95 9.43
N LEU A 395 -2.29 -21.41 9.75
CA LEU A 395 -1.03 -22.06 9.41
C LEU A 395 -0.10 -22.13 10.63
N ILE A 396 0.60 -23.24 10.75
CA ILE A 396 1.83 -23.34 11.54
C ILE A 396 2.97 -23.20 10.53
N MET A 397 3.77 -22.16 10.64
CA MET A 397 4.86 -21.88 9.68
C MET A 397 6.21 -22.22 10.30
N ASN A 398 6.95 -23.15 9.69
CA ASN A 398 8.33 -23.47 10.07
C ASN A 398 9.28 -22.49 9.38
N LEU A 399 9.49 -21.34 10.00
CA LEU A 399 10.29 -20.26 9.41
C LEU A 399 11.74 -20.67 9.21
N ARG A 400 12.29 -21.58 10.05
CA ARG A 400 13.64 -22.11 9.87
C ARG A 400 13.79 -22.84 8.53
N GLU A 401 12.85 -23.73 8.23
CA GLU A 401 12.89 -24.51 6.97
C GLU A 401 12.47 -23.66 5.76
N MET A 402 11.51 -22.73 5.94
CA MET A 402 11.10 -21.80 4.87
C MET A 402 12.26 -20.91 4.42
N ARG A 403 13.07 -20.39 5.36
CA ARG A 403 14.26 -19.58 5.03
C ARG A 403 15.34 -20.37 4.26
N LYS A 404 15.42 -21.68 4.48
CA LYS A 404 16.31 -22.56 3.72
C LYS A 404 15.81 -22.79 2.30
N LEU A 405 14.47 -22.83 2.13
CA LEU A 405 13.86 -23.07 0.82
C LEU A 405 13.97 -21.84 -0.07
N TYR A 406 13.41 -20.71 0.38
CA TYR A 406 13.40 -19.46 -0.39
C TYR A 406 13.59 -18.24 0.52
N PRO A 407 14.30 -17.19 0.05
CA PRO A 407 14.23 -15.88 0.67
C PRO A 407 12.82 -15.29 0.50
N PHE A 408 12.43 -14.36 1.38
CA PHE A 408 11.09 -13.75 1.34
C PHE A 408 10.81 -13.06 -0.01
N THR A 409 11.82 -12.50 -0.66
CA THR A 409 11.72 -11.88 -1.99
C THR A 409 11.24 -12.85 -3.05
N LYS A 410 11.66 -14.12 -2.98
CA LYS A 410 11.21 -15.14 -3.92
C LYS A 410 9.72 -15.45 -3.80
N TRP A 411 9.19 -15.45 -2.59
CA TRP A 411 7.74 -15.58 -2.36
C TRP A 411 6.96 -14.41 -2.97
N LEU A 412 7.50 -13.18 -2.87
CA LEU A 412 6.88 -11.99 -3.47
C LEU A 412 6.99 -11.98 -5.01
N GLU A 413 8.05 -12.54 -5.58
CA GLU A 413 8.15 -12.77 -7.02
C GLU A 413 7.03 -13.69 -7.51
N TYR A 414 6.76 -14.80 -6.80
CA TYR A 414 5.63 -15.67 -7.10
C TYR A 414 4.29 -14.94 -6.95
N ALA A 415 4.13 -14.12 -5.90
CA ALA A 415 2.92 -13.33 -5.69
C ALA A 415 2.65 -12.30 -6.82
N ALA A 416 3.66 -11.87 -7.54
CA ALA A 416 3.52 -11.00 -8.69
C ALA A 416 3.15 -11.75 -10.00
N GLU A 417 3.13 -13.08 -9.99
CA GLU A 417 2.73 -13.89 -11.16
C GLU A 417 1.19 -13.98 -11.28
N PRO A 418 0.59 -13.61 -12.41
CA PRO A 418 -0.87 -13.55 -12.54
C PRO A 418 -1.55 -14.91 -12.73
N LYS A 419 -0.82 -16.01 -12.60
CA LYS A 419 -1.33 -17.38 -12.85
C LYS A 419 -2.12 -17.98 -11.69
N TYR A 420 -1.97 -17.43 -10.48
CA TYR A 420 -2.57 -17.96 -9.25
C TYR A 420 -3.99 -17.41 -9.05
N ILE A 421 -4.98 -18.29 -8.96
CA ILE A 421 -6.40 -17.91 -8.83
C ILE A 421 -6.76 -17.61 -7.36
N TYR A 422 -6.16 -18.35 -6.43
CA TYR A 422 -6.35 -18.18 -4.99
C TYR A 422 -5.11 -17.58 -4.31
N ASP A 423 -4.43 -16.70 -5.04
CA ASP A 423 -3.38 -15.81 -4.54
C ASP A 423 -2.32 -16.56 -3.71
N ASP A 424 -2.13 -16.21 -2.46
CA ASP A 424 -1.15 -16.79 -1.54
C ASP A 424 -1.40 -18.27 -1.23
N GLN A 425 -2.67 -18.70 -1.20
CA GLN A 425 -3.02 -20.10 -0.94
C GLN A 425 -2.51 -21.02 -2.05
N ASP A 426 -2.67 -20.64 -3.31
CA ASP A 426 -2.13 -21.39 -4.47
C ASP A 426 -0.59 -21.42 -4.44
N ILE A 427 0.03 -20.29 -4.14
CA ILE A 427 1.50 -20.19 -4.04
C ILE A 427 2.03 -21.15 -2.97
N LEU A 428 1.41 -21.16 -1.78
CA LEU A 428 1.83 -22.06 -0.71
C LEU A 428 1.62 -23.52 -1.08
N ASN A 429 0.48 -23.86 -1.68
CA ASN A 429 0.19 -25.22 -2.11
C ASN A 429 1.15 -25.72 -3.19
N ALA A 430 1.46 -24.87 -4.19
CA ALA A 430 2.41 -25.19 -5.26
C ALA A 430 3.84 -25.43 -4.73
N HIS A 431 4.29 -24.60 -3.80
CA HIS A 431 5.71 -24.59 -3.39
C HIS A 431 6.00 -25.32 -2.08
N CYS A 432 4.98 -25.65 -1.28
CA CYS A 432 5.14 -26.44 -0.05
C CYS A 432 4.72 -27.90 -0.19
N GLN A 433 4.24 -28.34 -1.37
CA GLN A 433 3.77 -29.70 -1.59
C GLN A 433 4.80 -30.76 -1.15
N GLY A 434 4.32 -31.83 -0.51
CA GLY A 434 5.18 -32.90 0.03
C GLY A 434 5.93 -32.55 1.31
N ARG A 435 5.77 -31.31 1.82
CA ARG A 435 6.36 -30.80 3.07
C ARG A 435 5.30 -30.11 3.96
N VAL A 436 4.13 -30.75 4.08
CA VAL A 436 2.98 -30.29 4.86
C VAL A 436 2.63 -31.32 5.92
N THR A 437 2.43 -30.86 7.15
CA THR A 437 1.81 -31.65 8.23
C THR A 437 0.33 -31.31 8.29
N TYR A 438 -0.53 -32.28 8.01
CA TYR A 438 -1.98 -32.08 8.12
C TYR A 438 -2.42 -32.17 9.58
N ILE A 439 -3.12 -31.12 10.04
CA ILE A 439 -3.62 -30.99 11.40
C ILE A 439 -5.12 -31.29 11.47
N ASP A 440 -5.65 -31.43 12.69
CA ASP A 440 -7.07 -31.68 12.93
C ASP A 440 -7.93 -30.54 12.35
N ASN A 441 -9.00 -30.93 11.64
CA ASN A 441 -9.94 -30.01 10.99
C ASN A 441 -10.60 -29.02 11.96
N ALA A 442 -10.70 -29.36 13.25
CA ALA A 442 -11.26 -28.47 14.27
C ALA A 442 -10.48 -27.13 14.38
N TRP A 443 -9.22 -27.08 13.93
CA TRP A 443 -8.41 -25.88 13.93
C TRP A 443 -8.65 -24.92 12.76
N ASN A 444 -9.48 -25.31 11.79
CA ASN A 444 -9.86 -24.40 10.68
C ASN A 444 -11.21 -24.81 10.08
N VAL A 445 -12.28 -24.57 10.82
CA VAL A 445 -13.63 -24.93 10.40
C VAL A 445 -14.25 -23.78 9.62
N MET A 446 -14.33 -23.91 8.30
CA MET A 446 -15.01 -22.94 7.45
C MET A 446 -16.51 -22.91 7.73
N ASN A 447 -17.10 -21.70 7.77
CA ASN A 447 -18.55 -21.50 7.87
C ASN A 447 -19.28 -21.97 6.59
N ASP A 448 -20.58 -22.23 6.67
CA ASP A 448 -21.41 -22.62 5.52
C ASP A 448 -21.73 -21.43 4.60
N CYS A 449 -20.73 -20.85 3.97
CA CYS A 449 -20.88 -19.71 3.09
C CYS A 449 -21.71 -20.09 1.84
N GLY A 450 -22.88 -19.50 1.68
CA GLY A 450 -23.78 -19.75 0.56
C GLY A 450 -24.33 -21.19 0.46
N GLY A 451 -24.34 -21.92 1.57
CA GLY A 451 -24.81 -23.33 1.62
C GLY A 451 -23.81 -24.30 0.97
N ARG A 452 -22.53 -24.00 0.98
CA ARG A 452 -21.48 -24.78 0.31
C ARG A 452 -21.25 -26.15 0.94
N ILE A 453 -21.59 -26.35 2.23
CA ILE A 453 -21.50 -27.67 2.87
C ILE A 453 -22.29 -28.71 2.08
N LYS A 454 -23.50 -28.38 1.64
CA LYS A 454 -24.35 -29.28 0.86
C LYS A 454 -24.07 -29.23 -0.65
N LYS A 455 -23.61 -28.09 -1.16
CA LYS A 455 -23.47 -27.89 -2.61
C LYS A 455 -22.09 -28.27 -3.14
N VAL A 456 -21.04 -28.22 -2.29
CA VAL A 456 -19.65 -28.40 -2.69
C VAL A 456 -18.90 -29.37 -1.80
N PHE A 457 -18.88 -29.14 -0.47
CA PHE A 457 -18.07 -29.95 0.45
C PHE A 457 -18.45 -31.44 0.44
N THR A 458 -19.74 -31.74 0.21
CA THR A 458 -20.23 -33.12 0.07
C THR A 458 -19.57 -33.89 -1.09
N PHE A 459 -18.93 -33.19 -2.05
CA PHE A 459 -18.17 -33.81 -3.14
C PHE A 459 -16.69 -34.04 -2.80
N ALA A 460 -16.19 -33.53 -1.68
CA ALA A 460 -14.84 -33.84 -1.22
C ALA A 460 -14.69 -35.35 -0.95
N PRO A 461 -13.44 -35.88 -0.92
CA PRO A 461 -13.20 -37.27 -0.52
C PRO A 461 -13.94 -37.62 0.76
N ALA A 462 -14.62 -38.77 0.79
CA ALA A 462 -15.58 -39.11 1.83
C ALA A 462 -15.04 -39.02 3.26
N GLN A 463 -13.75 -39.34 3.48
CA GLN A 463 -13.13 -39.22 4.80
C GLN A 463 -12.92 -37.75 5.16
N VAL A 464 -12.45 -36.92 4.23
CA VAL A 464 -12.23 -35.46 4.45
C VAL A 464 -13.55 -34.76 4.81
N TYR A 465 -14.62 -35.07 4.09
CA TYR A 465 -15.95 -34.54 4.40
C TYR A 465 -16.46 -34.98 5.77
N LYS A 466 -16.29 -36.28 6.12
CA LYS A 466 -16.67 -36.80 7.42
C LYS A 466 -15.90 -36.13 8.57
N ASP A 467 -14.60 -35.99 8.41
CA ASP A 467 -13.74 -35.33 9.41
C ASP A 467 -14.10 -33.83 9.55
N PHE A 468 -14.42 -33.18 8.45
CA PHE A 468 -14.93 -31.81 8.47
C PHE A 468 -16.25 -31.70 9.24
N LEU A 469 -17.24 -32.60 9.00
CA LEU A 469 -18.51 -32.55 9.70
C LEU A 469 -18.35 -32.79 11.22
N ALA A 470 -17.44 -33.66 11.61
CA ALA A 470 -17.11 -33.89 13.02
C ALA A 470 -16.52 -32.61 13.67
N ALA A 471 -15.60 -31.96 12.97
CA ALA A 471 -15.01 -30.69 13.39
C ALA A 471 -16.02 -29.52 13.40
N TYR A 472 -16.92 -29.48 12.43
CA TYR A 472 -17.96 -28.45 12.32
C TYR A 472 -18.93 -28.46 13.52
N ALA A 473 -19.17 -29.65 14.12
CA ALA A 473 -19.99 -29.78 15.31
C ALA A 473 -19.29 -29.24 16.58
N ASN A 474 -17.98 -29.29 16.65
CA ASN A 474 -17.19 -28.81 17.80
C ASN A 474 -15.90 -28.12 17.34
N PRO A 475 -15.98 -26.94 16.75
CA PRO A 475 -14.82 -26.21 16.22
C PRO A 475 -13.94 -25.66 17.34
N LYS A 476 -12.62 -25.72 17.16
CA LYS A 476 -11.65 -24.95 17.94
C LYS A 476 -11.42 -23.57 17.34
N ILE A 477 -11.47 -23.45 16.00
CA ILE A 477 -11.45 -22.20 15.26
C ILE A 477 -12.56 -22.22 14.22
N VAL A 478 -13.42 -21.21 14.24
CA VAL A 478 -14.41 -20.94 13.18
C VAL A 478 -13.81 -19.92 12.24
N HIS A 479 -13.74 -20.25 10.94
CA HIS A 479 -13.23 -19.39 9.90
C HIS A 479 -14.37 -18.92 9.00
N TYR A 480 -14.63 -17.63 9.01
CA TYR A 480 -15.62 -16.99 8.15
C TYR A 480 -15.07 -16.76 6.74
N ALA A 481 -14.58 -17.85 6.13
CA ALA A 481 -14.02 -17.82 4.77
C ALA A 481 -15.10 -17.49 3.73
N GLY A 482 -14.69 -16.79 2.66
CA GLY A 482 -15.56 -16.43 1.54
C GLY A 482 -16.28 -15.09 1.71
N PHE A 483 -17.36 -14.89 0.95
CA PHE A 483 -18.03 -13.59 0.81
C PHE A 483 -19.05 -13.27 1.91
N GLU A 484 -19.62 -14.28 2.59
CA GLU A 484 -20.53 -14.10 3.72
C GLU A 484 -19.74 -13.89 5.00
N LYS A 485 -19.87 -12.71 5.57
CA LYS A 485 -19.17 -12.31 6.80
C LYS A 485 -20.18 -11.89 7.85
N PRO A 486 -19.92 -12.12 9.16
CA PRO A 486 -20.83 -11.69 10.24
C PRO A 486 -21.13 -10.19 10.24
N TRP A 487 -20.20 -9.36 9.78
CA TRP A 487 -20.35 -7.90 9.67
C TRP A 487 -20.89 -7.43 8.31
N LYS A 488 -21.37 -8.36 7.48
CA LYS A 488 -22.12 -8.08 6.25
C LYS A 488 -23.56 -8.53 6.41
N PRO A 489 -24.54 -7.84 5.81
CA PRO A 489 -25.95 -8.23 5.92
C PRO A 489 -26.23 -9.52 5.16
N GLY A 490 -26.85 -10.47 5.83
CA GLY A 490 -27.19 -11.78 5.29
C GLY A 490 -27.34 -12.83 6.39
N ASP A 491 -27.57 -14.06 5.99
CA ASP A 491 -27.67 -15.20 6.90
C ASP A 491 -26.29 -15.90 6.96
N CYS A 492 -25.34 -15.25 7.65
CA CYS A 492 -24.01 -15.81 7.82
C CYS A 492 -24.02 -16.87 8.91
N ASP A 493 -23.66 -18.10 8.54
CA ASP A 493 -23.53 -19.23 9.45
C ASP A 493 -22.60 -18.90 10.64
N LYS A 494 -22.99 -19.33 11.84
CA LYS A 494 -22.27 -19.08 13.11
C LYS A 494 -22.04 -17.59 13.45
N SER A 495 -22.76 -16.67 12.81
CA SER A 495 -22.62 -15.21 13.07
C SER A 495 -22.86 -14.85 14.54
N THR A 496 -23.79 -15.54 15.24
CA THR A 496 -24.04 -15.32 16.66
C THR A 496 -22.79 -15.51 17.52
N LEU A 497 -21.95 -16.47 17.17
CA LEU A 497 -20.68 -16.71 17.87
C LEU A 497 -19.74 -15.50 17.68
N TYR A 498 -19.60 -15.00 16.45
CA TYR A 498 -18.80 -13.79 16.18
C TYR A 498 -19.24 -12.60 17.03
N TRP A 499 -20.56 -12.30 17.02
CA TRP A 499 -21.11 -11.16 17.73
C TRP A 499 -21.03 -11.32 19.27
N SER A 500 -20.94 -12.55 19.77
CA SER A 500 -20.75 -12.80 21.21
C SER A 500 -19.40 -12.28 21.71
N TYR A 501 -18.35 -12.28 20.87
CA TYR A 501 -17.04 -11.72 21.14
C TYR A 501 -16.97 -10.25 20.75
N ALA A 502 -17.43 -9.88 19.55
CA ALA A 502 -17.36 -8.55 19.00
C ALA A 502 -17.95 -7.45 19.92
N LYS A 503 -19.10 -7.75 20.58
CA LYS A 503 -19.76 -6.83 21.52
C LYS A 503 -18.93 -6.49 22.77
N GLN A 504 -17.83 -7.22 23.01
CA GLN A 504 -16.93 -7.01 24.15
C GLN A 504 -15.69 -6.23 23.76
N THR A 505 -15.52 -5.88 22.48
CA THR A 505 -14.37 -5.11 21.95
C THR A 505 -14.67 -3.62 21.88
N PRO A 506 -13.65 -2.76 21.91
CA PRO A 506 -13.82 -1.31 21.82
C PRO A 506 -14.35 -0.85 20.46
N PHE A 507 -14.31 -1.69 19.44
CA PHE A 507 -14.77 -1.37 18.08
C PHE A 507 -16.18 -1.89 17.75
N TYR A 508 -16.95 -2.30 18.76
CA TYR A 508 -18.30 -2.84 18.55
C TYR A 508 -19.22 -1.89 17.79
N GLU A 509 -19.26 -0.61 18.19
CA GLU A 509 -20.11 0.38 17.51
C GLU A 509 -19.69 0.60 16.06
N GLN A 510 -18.37 0.54 15.79
CA GLN A 510 -17.86 0.61 14.43
C GLN A 510 -18.30 -0.59 13.59
N LEU A 511 -18.27 -1.81 14.16
CA LEU A 511 -18.78 -3.02 13.50
C LEU A 511 -20.29 -2.92 13.18
N ILE A 512 -21.10 -2.37 14.09
CA ILE A 512 -22.52 -2.12 13.85
C ILE A 512 -22.69 -1.11 12.71
N ASN A 513 -21.91 -0.04 12.68
CA ASN A 513 -21.96 0.94 11.59
C ASN A 513 -21.56 0.35 10.24
N ILE A 514 -20.55 -0.53 10.21
CA ILE A 514 -20.16 -1.28 9.01
C ILE A 514 -21.30 -2.18 8.55
N TYR A 515 -21.92 -2.92 9.46
CA TYR A 515 -23.07 -3.80 9.15
C TYR A 515 -24.24 -3.01 8.58
N LEU A 516 -24.62 -1.89 9.21
CA LEU A 516 -25.74 -1.03 8.77
C LEU A 516 -25.43 -0.38 7.42
N GLY A 517 -24.21 0.14 7.21
CA GLY A 517 -23.77 0.70 5.93
C GLY A 517 -23.86 -0.31 4.79
N ASN A 518 -23.38 -1.53 5.03
CA ASN A 518 -23.49 -2.63 4.07
C ASN A 518 -24.97 -3.04 3.82
N ALA A 519 -25.83 -2.99 4.85
CA ALA A 519 -27.25 -3.31 4.70
C ALA A 519 -27.97 -2.28 3.82
N VAL A 520 -27.68 -0.98 4.03
CA VAL A 520 -28.21 0.10 3.19
C VAL A 520 -27.74 -0.05 1.75
N ALA A 521 -26.43 -0.25 1.53
CA ALA A 521 -25.87 -0.44 0.18
C ALA A 521 -26.48 -1.66 -0.53
N LYS A 522 -26.69 -2.78 0.17
CA LYS A 522 -27.36 -3.97 -0.37
C LYS A 522 -28.81 -3.69 -0.75
N ALA A 523 -29.55 -2.96 0.09
CA ALA A 523 -30.92 -2.59 -0.20
C ALA A 523 -31.04 -1.63 -1.39
N GLU A 524 -30.11 -0.67 -1.50
CA GLU A 524 -30.02 0.24 -2.65
C GLU A 524 -29.70 -0.51 -3.93
N ALA A 525 -28.71 -1.42 -3.91
CA ALA A 525 -28.36 -2.26 -5.07
C ALA A 525 -29.51 -3.14 -5.52
N ALA A 526 -30.24 -3.76 -4.57
CA ALA A 526 -31.43 -4.56 -4.86
C ALA A 526 -32.56 -3.69 -5.47
N ALA A 527 -32.79 -2.48 -4.93
CA ALA A 527 -33.79 -1.55 -5.46
C ALA A 527 -33.41 -1.08 -6.86
N ILE A 528 -32.13 -0.82 -7.11
CA ILE A 528 -31.60 -0.45 -8.44
C ILE A 528 -31.76 -1.62 -9.41
N SER A 529 -31.31 -2.82 -9.05
CA SER A 529 -31.42 -4.03 -9.87
C SER A 529 -32.89 -4.29 -10.24
N TRP A 530 -33.77 -4.19 -9.27
CA TRP A 530 -35.20 -4.37 -9.47
C TRP A 530 -35.82 -3.25 -10.37
N ALA A 531 -35.38 -2.01 -10.23
CA ALA A 531 -35.85 -0.89 -11.06
C ALA A 531 -35.38 -0.99 -12.54
N LEU A 532 -34.40 -1.88 -12.80
CA LEU A 532 -33.68 -1.98 -14.07
C LEU A 532 -33.96 -3.26 -14.85
N ASP A 533 -34.65 -4.26 -14.23
CA ASP A 533 -35.02 -5.48 -14.92
C ASP A 533 -36.15 -5.18 -15.94
N PRO A 534 -35.89 -5.26 -17.26
CA PRO A 534 -36.89 -4.95 -18.27
C PRO A 534 -37.86 -6.12 -18.53
N HIS A 535 -37.63 -7.29 -17.94
CA HIS A 535 -38.40 -8.51 -18.23
C HIS A 535 -39.47 -8.86 -17.20
N GLU A 536 -39.39 -8.32 -15.97
CA GLU A 536 -40.45 -8.39 -14.99
C GLU A 536 -41.06 -7.00 -14.72
N SER A 537 -41.51 -6.35 -15.76
CA SER A 537 -42.18 -5.06 -15.66
C SER A 537 -43.60 -5.11 -15.09
N ALA A 538 -43.97 -6.18 -14.49
CA ALA A 538 -45.28 -6.28 -13.85
C ALA A 538 -45.14 -6.45 -12.35
N ILE A 539 -44.68 -5.40 -11.66
CA ILE A 539 -45.31 -5.20 -10.37
C ILE A 539 -46.77 -4.91 -10.70
N SER A 540 -47.64 -5.86 -10.39
CA SER A 540 -49.07 -5.63 -10.48
C SER A 540 -49.40 -4.32 -9.80
N GLU A 541 -50.41 -3.61 -10.29
CA GLU A 541 -50.85 -2.34 -9.67
C GLU A 541 -51.13 -2.50 -8.19
N ASP A 542 -51.35 -3.72 -7.73
CA ASP A 542 -51.66 -4.10 -6.35
C ASP A 542 -50.43 -4.50 -5.49
N SER A 543 -49.20 -4.40 -5.99
CA SER A 543 -48.02 -4.77 -5.20
C SER A 543 -47.76 -3.78 -4.05
N PRO A 544 -47.63 -4.24 -2.79
CA PRO A 544 -47.39 -3.38 -1.63
C PRO A 544 -46.04 -2.63 -1.70
N LEU A 545 -45.14 -3.01 -2.62
CA LEU A 545 -43.83 -2.38 -2.80
C LEU A 545 -43.87 -1.20 -3.78
N ARG A 546 -44.91 -1.03 -4.59
CA ARG A 546 -45.01 0.03 -5.59
C ARG A 546 -45.07 1.42 -4.96
N GLY A 547 -45.83 1.58 -3.87
CA GLY A 547 -45.99 2.85 -3.19
C GLY A 547 -44.69 3.45 -2.63
N PRO A 548 -43.85 2.71 -1.91
CA PRO A 548 -42.55 3.15 -1.46
C PRO A 548 -41.59 3.54 -2.60
N ILE A 549 -41.58 2.78 -3.68
CA ILE A 549 -40.68 3.02 -4.82
C ILE A 549 -41.12 4.22 -5.63
N ASP A 550 -42.38 4.39 -5.90
CA ASP A 550 -42.89 5.56 -6.60
C ASP A 550 -42.72 6.86 -5.78
N LYS A 551 -42.58 6.75 -4.47
CA LYS A 551 -42.20 7.89 -3.59
C LYS A 551 -40.72 8.27 -3.72
N VAL A 552 -39.82 7.30 -3.87
CA VAL A 552 -38.37 7.54 -3.96
C VAL A 552 -37.94 7.86 -5.40
N LEU A 553 -38.56 7.18 -6.39
CA LEU A 553 -38.32 7.31 -7.82
C LEU A 553 -39.63 7.45 -8.57
N PRO A 554 -40.32 8.61 -8.52
CA PRO A 554 -41.60 8.80 -9.16
C PRO A 554 -41.54 8.52 -10.68
N MET A 555 -42.60 7.87 -11.20
CA MET A 555 -42.73 7.59 -12.62
C MET A 555 -42.62 8.87 -13.45
N GLY A 556 -41.84 8.84 -14.53
CA GLY A 556 -41.64 10.00 -15.43
C GLY A 556 -40.63 11.05 -14.93
N THR A 557 -39.99 10.83 -13.77
CA THR A 557 -38.97 11.78 -13.28
C THR A 557 -37.60 11.54 -13.93
N ARG A 558 -36.86 12.64 -14.13
CA ARG A 558 -35.47 12.61 -14.63
C ARG A 558 -34.54 11.73 -13.77
N ARG A 559 -34.81 11.61 -12.46
CA ARG A 559 -34.07 10.74 -11.54
C ARG A 559 -34.24 9.26 -11.89
N ARG A 560 -35.46 8.82 -12.20
CA ARG A 560 -35.75 7.43 -12.63
C ARG A 560 -35.09 7.11 -13.97
N GLU A 561 -35.06 8.05 -14.91
CA GLU A 561 -34.41 7.87 -16.21
C GLU A 561 -32.88 7.86 -16.12
N VAL A 562 -32.31 8.66 -15.23
CA VAL A 562 -30.85 8.64 -14.96
C VAL A 562 -30.41 7.30 -14.34
N VAL A 563 -31.20 6.78 -13.39
CA VAL A 563 -30.92 5.46 -12.79
C VAL A 563 -31.03 4.36 -13.84
N LYS A 564 -32.04 4.38 -14.70
CA LYS A 564 -32.18 3.44 -15.83
C LYS A 564 -31.01 3.54 -16.83
N SER A 565 -30.56 4.75 -17.15
CA SER A 565 -29.45 4.98 -18.07
C SER A 565 -28.11 4.52 -17.51
N ALA A 566 -27.85 4.80 -16.25
CA ALA A 566 -26.63 4.36 -15.56
C ALA A 566 -26.49 2.83 -15.54
N ALA A 567 -27.58 2.13 -15.33
CA ALA A 567 -27.52 0.67 -15.30
C ALA A 567 -27.49 0.02 -16.69
N ARG A 568 -28.08 0.61 -17.72
CA ARG A 568 -27.84 0.17 -19.10
C ARG A 568 -26.36 0.28 -19.45
N PHE A 569 -25.70 1.33 -18.97
CA PHE A 569 -24.27 1.54 -19.16
C PHE A 569 -23.43 0.46 -18.46
N VAL A 570 -23.77 0.11 -17.20
CA VAL A 570 -23.08 -0.95 -16.42
C VAL A 570 -23.31 -2.34 -17.03
N GLN A 571 -24.47 -2.59 -17.66
CA GLN A 571 -24.78 -3.87 -18.31
C GLN A 571 -24.22 -4.01 -19.73
N GLY A 572 -23.46 -3.02 -20.24
CA GLY A 572 -22.87 -3.07 -21.58
C GLY A 572 -23.91 -3.12 -22.72
N LYS A 573 -25.18 -2.80 -22.47
CA LYS A 573 -26.23 -2.70 -23.48
C LYS A 573 -26.34 -1.23 -23.92
N LYS A 574 -26.04 -0.99 -25.21
CA LYS A 574 -26.28 0.31 -25.87
C LYS A 574 -27.78 0.61 -25.99
#